data_4a5eb3cb4e910af7ba9122e35e41574d
#
_entry.id   4a5eb3cb4e910af7ba9122e35e41574d
#
_cell.length_a   1.000
_cell.length_b   1.000
_cell.length_c   1.000
_cell.angle_alpha   90.00
_cell.angle_beta   90.00
_cell.angle_gamma   90.00
#
_symmetry.space_group_name_H-M   'P 1'
#
loop_
_entity.id
_entity.type
_entity.pdbx_description
1 polymer ?
#
loop_
_entity_poly.entity_id
_entity_poly.type
_entity_poly.pdbx_seq_one_letter_code
_entity_poly.pdbx_strand_id
1 'polypeptide(L)'
;FCEMLLNDGVYNGQQIISKASLDLMTTAVTPPQLSGGYSSGFGYAYSVFNLVEPALDGTGSPAGIFGWSGAHNTHFWIDPVNGIYGLFMTRTTPFSFEIQKHFRAAVYGALPASD
;
A
#
# COMPACT_ATOMS: atom_id res chain seq x y z
N PHE A 1 5.97 -10.97 -6.74
CA PHE A 1 6.44 -9.62 -6.42
C PHE A 1 5.96 -9.18 -5.04
N CYS A 2 4.65 -9.11 -4.79
CA CYS A 2 4.12 -8.67 -3.49
C CYS A 2 4.60 -9.55 -2.32
N GLU A 3 4.63 -10.86 -2.51
CA GLU A 3 5.16 -11.80 -1.52
C GLU A 3 6.63 -11.53 -1.20
N MET A 4 7.45 -11.26 -2.22
CA MET A 4 8.85 -10.87 -2.05
C MET A 4 8.97 -9.59 -1.21
N LEU A 5 8.16 -8.58 -1.49
CA LEU A 5 8.17 -7.32 -0.74
C LEU A 5 7.70 -7.51 0.70
N LEU A 6 6.69 -8.36 0.92
CA LEU A 6 6.19 -8.69 2.25
C LEU A 6 7.22 -9.46 3.09
N ASN A 7 8.06 -10.26 2.44
CA ASN A 7 9.08 -11.11 3.06
C ASN A 7 10.49 -10.46 3.05
N ASP A 8 10.58 -9.16 3.28
CA ASP A 8 11.85 -8.44 3.40
C ASP A 8 12.79 -8.63 2.18
N GLY A 9 12.21 -8.76 0.98
CA GLY A 9 12.95 -8.92 -0.26
C GLY A 9 13.34 -10.35 -0.60
N VAL A 10 12.82 -11.34 0.12
CA VAL A 10 13.08 -12.78 -0.10
C VAL A 10 11.95 -13.42 -0.89
N TYR A 11 12.30 -14.23 -1.89
CA TYR A 11 11.36 -15.07 -2.62
C TYR A 11 11.95 -16.45 -2.87
N ASN A 12 11.20 -17.50 -2.58
CA ASN A 12 11.64 -18.90 -2.67
C ASN A 12 13.00 -19.15 -1.99
N GLY A 13 13.24 -18.57 -0.82
CA GLY A 13 14.49 -18.72 -0.07
C GLY A 13 15.67 -17.93 -0.63
N GLN A 14 15.49 -17.15 -1.68
CA GLN A 14 16.54 -16.31 -2.27
C GLN A 14 16.30 -14.83 -1.97
N GLN A 15 17.36 -14.14 -1.58
CA GLN A 15 17.34 -12.70 -1.41
C GLN A 15 17.38 -12.03 -2.78
N ILE A 16 16.26 -11.45 -3.24
CA ILE A 16 16.13 -10.75 -4.52
C ILE A 16 16.53 -9.28 -4.39
N ILE A 17 16.11 -8.63 -3.33
CA ILE A 17 16.49 -7.27 -2.98
C ILE A 17 16.86 -7.23 -1.49
N SER A 18 17.90 -6.50 -1.12
CA SER A 18 18.27 -6.41 0.29
C SER A 18 17.18 -5.70 1.11
N LYS A 19 17.05 -6.10 2.39
CA LYS A 19 16.12 -5.41 3.29
C LYS A 19 16.43 -3.91 3.36
N ALA A 20 17.69 -3.52 3.43
CA ALA A 20 18.09 -2.12 3.45
C ALA A 20 17.63 -1.34 2.20
N SER A 21 17.71 -1.95 1.02
CA SER A 21 17.20 -1.35 -0.21
C SER A 21 15.67 -1.27 -0.21
N LEU A 22 15.00 -2.31 0.30
CA LEU A 22 13.56 -2.31 0.45
C LEU A 22 13.09 -1.21 1.41
N ASP A 23 13.74 -1.06 2.54
CA ASP A 23 13.44 0.00 3.53
C ASP A 23 13.58 1.39 2.89
N LEU A 24 14.64 1.63 2.11
CA LEU A 24 14.80 2.86 1.34
C LEU A 24 13.69 3.07 0.31
N MET A 25 13.30 2.02 -0.40
CA MET A 25 12.24 2.09 -1.41
C MET A 25 10.88 2.44 -0.82
N THR A 26 10.61 2.00 0.38
CA THR A 26 9.27 2.08 0.99
C THR A 26 9.12 3.18 2.03
N THR A 27 10.20 3.78 2.49
CA THR A 27 10.15 4.91 3.42
C THR A 27 9.72 6.19 2.70
N ALA A 28 8.65 6.81 3.17
CA ALA A 28 8.14 8.06 2.60
C ALA A 28 9.19 9.19 2.71
N VAL A 29 9.46 9.86 1.61
CA VAL A 29 10.36 11.02 1.52
C VAL A 29 9.60 12.35 1.35
N THR A 30 8.30 12.27 1.08
CA THR A 30 7.41 13.43 1.08
C THR A 30 6.48 13.40 2.28
N PRO A 31 6.00 14.56 2.75
CA PRO A 31 4.96 14.59 3.77
C PRO A 31 3.65 13.98 3.25
N PRO A 32 2.74 13.56 4.15
CA PRO A 32 1.45 13.03 3.75
C PRO A 32 0.62 14.08 3.01
N GLN A 33 -0.11 13.65 1.99
CA GLN A 33 -1.07 14.49 1.28
C GLN A 33 -2.25 14.79 2.19
N LEU A 34 -2.52 16.07 2.44
CA LEU A 34 -3.60 16.53 3.33
C LEU A 34 -4.95 16.55 2.62
N SER A 35 -4.96 16.84 1.31
CA SER A 35 -6.19 16.86 0.50
C SER A 35 -5.87 16.91 -0.99
N GLY A 36 -6.78 16.40 -1.81
CA GLY A 36 -6.90 16.77 -3.23
C GLY A 36 -5.78 16.36 -4.17
N GLY A 37 -5.37 15.15 -4.13
CA GLY A 37 -4.42 14.60 -5.07
C GLY A 37 -4.47 13.08 -4.98
N TYR A 38 -3.35 12.46 -4.91
CA TYR A 38 -3.24 11.07 -4.52
C TYR A 38 -3.79 10.89 -3.10
N SER A 39 -4.15 9.71 -2.73
CA SER A 39 -4.84 9.33 -1.52
C SER A 39 -4.40 10.15 -0.29
N SER A 40 -5.34 10.78 0.41
CA SER A 40 -5.05 11.51 1.65
C SER A 40 -4.34 10.61 2.65
N GLY A 41 -3.35 11.14 3.35
CA GLY A 41 -2.54 10.39 4.34
C GLY A 41 -1.33 9.67 3.76
N PHE A 42 -1.22 9.56 2.44
CA PHE A 42 -0.06 8.93 1.79
C PHE A 42 1.03 9.95 1.47
N GLY A 43 2.27 9.58 1.74
CA GLY A 43 3.47 10.19 1.22
C GLY A 43 4.06 9.33 0.08
N TYR A 44 5.01 9.90 -0.66
CA TYR A 44 5.75 9.18 -1.70
C TYR A 44 7.07 8.68 -1.17
N ALA A 45 7.39 7.45 -1.51
CA ALA A 45 8.70 6.85 -1.43
C ALA A 45 9.33 6.72 -2.84
N TYR A 46 10.43 6.01 -2.99
CA TYR A 46 11.17 5.98 -4.26
C TYR A 46 10.49 5.18 -5.38
N SER A 47 9.50 4.44 -5.20
CA SER A 47 8.81 3.71 -6.27
C SER A 47 7.38 3.38 -5.90
N VAL A 48 6.98 3.74 -4.70
CA VAL A 48 5.67 3.41 -4.14
C VAL A 48 5.18 4.59 -3.30
N PHE A 49 3.90 4.62 -3.00
CA PHE A 49 3.37 5.43 -1.91
C PHE A 49 3.47 4.66 -0.60
N ASN A 50 3.50 5.39 0.51
CA ASN A 50 3.48 4.83 1.86
C ASN A 50 2.45 5.58 2.69
N LEU A 51 1.60 4.87 3.44
CA LEU A 51 0.62 5.47 4.32
C LEU A 51 1.29 5.98 5.60
N VAL A 52 1.36 7.28 5.73
CA VAL A 52 2.00 7.97 6.86
C VAL A 52 0.97 8.34 7.91
N GLU A 53 -0.22 8.82 7.48
CA GLU A 53 -1.29 9.30 8.36
C GLU A 53 -2.60 8.55 8.12
N PRO A 54 -2.82 7.40 8.78
CA PRO A 54 -4.00 6.56 8.58
C PRO A 54 -5.34 7.25 8.81
N ALA A 55 -5.38 8.21 9.74
CA ALA A 55 -6.61 8.95 10.06
C ALA A 55 -7.14 9.72 8.84
N LEU A 56 -6.26 10.16 7.94
CA LEU A 56 -6.65 10.86 6.71
C LEU A 56 -7.10 9.90 5.60
N ASP A 57 -6.61 8.66 5.58
CA ASP A 57 -7.04 7.65 4.62
C ASP A 57 -8.44 7.08 4.97
N GLY A 58 -8.68 6.79 6.22
CA GLY A 58 -10.00 6.39 6.73
C GLY A 58 -10.47 5.00 6.30
N THR A 59 -9.58 4.15 5.79
CA THR A 59 -9.92 2.79 5.32
C THR A 59 -9.72 1.70 6.37
N GLY A 60 -9.15 2.04 7.54
CA GLY A 60 -8.71 1.06 8.52
C GLY A 60 -7.32 0.48 8.25
N SER A 61 -6.67 0.91 7.18
CA SER A 61 -5.28 0.52 6.88
C SER A 61 -4.32 1.05 7.95
N PRO A 62 -3.37 0.26 8.43
CA PRO A 62 -2.35 0.75 9.37
C PRO A 62 -1.31 1.64 8.67
N ALA A 63 -0.60 2.45 9.47
CA ALA A 63 0.57 3.16 8.98
C ALA A 63 1.62 2.18 8.45
N GLY A 64 2.34 2.59 7.42
CA GLY A 64 3.42 1.80 6.83
C GLY A 64 2.98 0.86 5.70
N ILE A 65 1.70 0.76 5.37
CA ILE A 65 1.33 0.08 4.12
C ILE A 65 1.91 0.85 2.94
N PHE A 66 2.32 0.13 1.92
CA PHE A 66 2.90 0.72 0.71
C PHE A 66 2.43 -0.02 -0.54
N GLY A 67 2.46 0.66 -1.67
CA GLY A 67 1.98 0.08 -2.93
C GLY A 67 1.92 1.08 -4.06
N TRP A 68 1.14 0.76 -5.09
CA TRP A 68 0.92 1.64 -6.23
C TRP A 68 -0.42 1.39 -6.91
N SER A 69 -0.72 2.26 -7.87
CA SER A 69 -1.97 2.21 -8.64
C SER A 69 -1.72 2.50 -10.11
N GLY A 70 -2.49 1.86 -10.96
CA GLY A 70 -2.44 2.06 -12.42
C GLY A 70 -3.60 2.90 -12.95
N ALA A 71 -3.43 3.45 -14.15
CA ALA A 71 -4.39 4.36 -14.78
C ALA A 71 -5.79 3.76 -15.02
N HIS A 72 -5.91 2.45 -15.07
CA HIS A 72 -7.17 1.72 -15.21
C HIS A 72 -7.71 1.18 -13.89
N ASN A 73 -7.36 1.83 -12.77
CA ASN A 73 -7.78 1.47 -11.41
C ASN A 73 -7.23 0.13 -10.90
N THR A 74 -6.19 -0.42 -11.52
CA THR A 74 -5.43 -1.50 -10.90
C THR A 74 -4.76 -0.98 -9.63
N HIS A 75 -4.69 -1.80 -8.60
CA HIS A 75 -4.13 -1.39 -7.33
C HIS A 75 -3.46 -2.57 -6.64
N PHE A 76 -2.34 -2.32 -5.99
CA PHE A 76 -1.77 -3.26 -5.04
C PHE A 76 -1.25 -2.52 -3.82
N TRP A 77 -1.28 -3.18 -2.69
CA TRP A 77 -0.59 -2.74 -1.48
C TRP A 77 -0.03 -3.92 -0.71
N ILE A 78 0.98 -3.64 0.05
CA ILE A 78 1.61 -4.56 1.00
C ILE A 78 1.39 -3.98 2.40
N ASP A 79 0.99 -4.82 3.32
CA ASP A 79 0.78 -4.52 4.74
C ASP A 79 1.69 -5.40 5.60
N PRO A 80 2.87 -4.90 5.99
CA PRO A 80 3.77 -5.64 6.86
C PRO A 80 3.24 -5.85 8.28
N VAL A 81 2.30 -5.00 8.73
CA VAL A 81 1.75 -5.07 10.09
C VAL A 81 0.86 -6.30 10.24
N ASN A 82 -0.03 -6.53 9.27
CA ASN A 82 -0.96 -7.67 9.29
C ASN A 82 -0.43 -8.88 8.50
N GLY A 83 0.73 -8.77 7.86
CA GLY A 83 1.32 -9.84 7.07
C GLY A 83 0.50 -10.20 5.81
N ILE A 84 -0.13 -9.21 5.20
CA ILE A 84 -0.96 -9.40 4.01
C ILE A 84 -0.55 -8.50 2.86
N TYR A 85 -0.98 -8.85 1.66
CA TYR A 85 -0.99 -7.95 0.51
C TYR A 85 -2.31 -8.09 -0.23
N GLY A 86 -2.73 -7.03 -0.90
CA GLY A 86 -3.92 -7.02 -1.74
C GLY A 86 -3.59 -6.66 -3.18
N LEU A 87 -4.29 -7.32 -4.10
CA LEU A 87 -4.25 -7.06 -5.54
C LEU A 87 -5.67 -6.80 -6.04
N PHE A 88 -5.87 -5.68 -6.71
CA PHE A 88 -7.10 -5.36 -7.38
C PHE A 88 -6.84 -5.16 -8.87
N MET A 89 -7.33 -6.09 -9.68
CA MET A 89 -7.11 -6.10 -11.13
C MET A 89 -8.39 -5.73 -11.85
N THR A 90 -8.35 -4.60 -12.55
CA THR A 90 -9.50 -4.08 -13.30
C THR A 90 -9.03 -3.33 -14.54
N ARG A 91 -9.97 -3.06 -15.44
CA ARG A 91 -9.77 -2.17 -16.58
C ARG A 91 -10.95 -1.21 -16.69
N THR A 92 -10.99 -0.25 -15.78
CA THR A 92 -12.03 0.76 -15.72
C THR A 92 -11.49 2.17 -15.86
N THR A 93 -12.28 3.07 -16.40
CA THR A 93 -12.00 4.50 -16.53
C THR A 93 -13.27 5.29 -16.15
N PRO A 94 -13.13 6.52 -15.70
CA PRO A 94 -11.91 7.24 -15.37
C PRO A 94 -11.20 6.68 -14.13
N PHE A 95 -9.95 7.08 -13.92
CA PHE A 95 -9.21 6.76 -12.70
C PHE A 95 -9.91 7.36 -11.48
N SER A 96 -10.03 6.57 -10.39
CA SER A 96 -10.66 7.01 -9.15
C SER A 96 -10.03 6.31 -7.94
N PHE A 97 -9.54 7.09 -6.99
CA PHE A 97 -9.06 6.56 -5.71
C PHE A 97 -10.17 5.93 -4.86
N GLU A 98 -11.42 6.29 -5.07
CA GLU A 98 -12.55 5.75 -4.31
C GLU A 98 -12.69 4.24 -4.46
N ILE A 99 -12.46 3.71 -5.66
CA ILE A 99 -12.49 2.26 -5.92
C ILE A 99 -11.46 1.55 -5.04
N GLN A 100 -10.24 2.09 -4.98
CA GLN A 100 -9.14 1.54 -4.21
C GLN A 100 -9.39 1.63 -2.71
N LYS A 101 -9.91 2.77 -2.24
CA LYS A 101 -10.28 2.99 -0.85
C LYS A 101 -11.37 2.03 -0.40
N HIS A 102 -12.43 1.86 -1.20
CA HIS A 102 -13.50 0.91 -0.91
C HIS A 102 -12.97 -0.52 -0.83
N PHE A 103 -12.06 -0.89 -1.74
CA PHE A 103 -11.48 -2.23 -1.71
C PHE A 103 -10.62 -2.44 -0.44
N ARG A 104 -9.75 -1.50 -0.08
CA ARG A 104 -8.99 -1.59 1.17
C ARG A 104 -9.92 -1.63 2.39
N ALA A 105 -10.91 -0.73 2.46
CA ALA A 105 -11.85 -0.70 3.58
C ALA A 105 -12.60 -2.02 3.74
N ALA A 106 -13.00 -2.67 2.64
CA ALA A 106 -13.65 -3.97 2.68
C ALA A 106 -12.71 -5.07 3.23
N VAL A 107 -11.44 -5.06 2.80
CA VAL A 107 -10.44 -6.02 3.30
C VAL A 107 -10.19 -5.82 4.78
N TYR A 108 -9.90 -4.59 5.22
CA TYR A 108 -9.60 -4.31 6.63
C TYR A 108 -10.82 -4.51 7.54
N GLY A 109 -12.02 -4.22 7.04
CA GLY A 109 -13.26 -4.50 7.75
C GLY A 109 -13.58 -5.99 7.93
N ALA A 110 -12.95 -6.86 7.13
CA ALA A 110 -13.10 -8.31 7.21
C ALA A 110 -12.00 -9.00 8.04
N LEU A 111 -10.92 -8.29 8.38
CA LEU A 111 -9.88 -8.84 9.25
C LEU A 111 -10.43 -9.04 10.67
N PRO A 112 -10.02 -10.13 11.36
CA PRO A 112 -10.38 -10.28 12.77
C PRO A 112 -9.81 -9.11 13.57
N ALA A 113 -10.58 -8.70 14.60
CA ALA A 113 -10.09 -7.69 15.53
C ALA A 113 -8.78 -8.19 16.17
N SER A 114 -7.77 -7.32 16.18
CA SER A 114 -6.53 -7.64 16.90
C SER A 114 -6.84 -7.73 18.39
N ASP A 115 -6.50 -8.86 19.00
CA ASP A 115 -6.63 -9.06 20.44
C ASP A 115 -5.72 -8.10 21.22
#